data_a16a0227cefc70ca3fd383912af167af
#
_entry.id   a16a0227cefc70ca3fd383912af167af
#
_cell.length_a   1.000
_cell.length_b   1.000
_cell.length_c   1.000
_cell.angle_alpha   90.00
_cell.angle_beta   90.00
_cell.angle_gamma   90.00
#
_symmetry.space_group_name_H-M   'P 1'
#
loop_
_entity.id
_entity.type
_entity.pdbx_description
1 polymer ?
#
loop_
_entity_poly.entity_id
_entity_poly.type
_entity_poly.pdbx_seq_one_letter_code
_entity_poly.pdbx_strand_id
1 'polypeptide(L)'
;MSINVNYNPKFSNLSDILNEIFVNFNFKGKILVNGQRNAIKLFEVEGITLNIKSFKRPNLINKIVYRYFRKSKARRSFEFASKLMEMQIGTPQPVAFFENYDFVGLKESYYACEHLENVFEFREIVQNETFENRDFIIRKFTQFTFEMHEKGIEFLDHSPGNTLIRKNNDGSYSFFLVDLNRMQFHETIDFKTRMKNLSKITHKKDMIAVMSNEYAKLSNGDETTIFETMWKLTSDFQFRFHRKKRIKKKLKFWKK
;
A
#
# COMPACT_ATOMS: atom_id res chain seq x y z
N MET A 1 -7.99 28.92 -9.71
CA MET A 1 -7.12 27.87 -9.15
C MET A 1 -7.46 27.72 -7.68
N SER A 2 -7.60 26.51 -7.17
CA SER A 2 -7.87 26.27 -5.76
C SER A 2 -6.93 25.20 -5.20
N ILE A 3 -6.53 25.40 -3.95
CA ILE A 3 -5.70 24.45 -3.21
C ILE A 3 -6.57 23.83 -2.13
N ASN A 4 -6.49 22.52 -1.97
CA ASN A 4 -7.07 21.76 -0.86
C ASN A 4 -5.92 21.04 -0.15
N VAL A 5 -5.72 21.35 1.10
CA VAL A 5 -4.69 20.75 1.93
C VAL A 5 -5.28 20.36 3.27
N ASN A 6 -4.82 19.26 3.82
CA ASN A 6 -5.14 18.85 5.18
C ASN A 6 -3.89 18.28 5.85
N TYR A 7 -3.69 18.65 7.08
CA TYR A 7 -2.58 18.23 7.94
C TYR A 7 -3.12 17.34 9.05
N ASN A 8 -2.34 16.35 9.43
CA ASN A 8 -2.59 15.66 10.67
C ASN A 8 -2.34 16.65 11.82
N PRO A 9 -3.24 16.76 12.81
CA PRO A 9 -3.12 17.72 13.93
C PRO A 9 -1.75 17.67 14.63
N LYS A 10 -1.14 16.50 14.73
CA LYS A 10 0.19 16.29 15.32
C LYS A 10 1.29 17.11 14.62
N PHE A 11 1.10 17.50 13.35
CA PHE A 11 2.09 18.19 12.50
C PHE A 11 1.58 19.57 12.04
N SER A 12 0.62 20.15 12.73
CA SER A 12 0.04 21.44 12.37
C SER A 12 1.06 22.59 12.44
N ASN A 13 2.07 22.48 13.31
CA ASN A 13 3.20 23.43 13.38
C ASN A 13 4.08 23.43 12.12
N LEU A 14 4.05 22.35 11.33
CA LEU A 14 4.85 22.23 10.10
C LEU A 14 4.11 22.72 8.84
N SER A 15 2.91 23.30 8.97
CA SER A 15 2.04 23.66 7.84
C SER A 15 2.73 24.54 6.80
N ASP A 16 3.46 25.59 7.22
CA ASP A 16 4.11 26.53 6.31
C ASP A 16 5.27 25.88 5.56
N ILE A 17 6.11 25.11 6.28
CA ILE A 17 7.22 24.36 5.70
C ILE A 17 6.70 23.33 4.70
N LEU A 18 5.62 22.60 5.04
CA LEU A 18 5.00 21.61 4.17
C LEU A 18 4.44 22.25 2.89
N ASN A 19 3.79 23.41 3.00
CA ASN A 19 3.32 24.17 1.84
C ASN A 19 4.46 24.56 0.91
N GLU A 20 5.56 25.09 1.46
CA GLU A 20 6.77 25.40 0.68
C GLU A 20 7.32 24.16 -0.03
N ILE A 21 7.39 23.02 0.67
CA ILE A 21 7.85 21.74 0.09
C ILE A 21 6.94 21.29 -1.06
N PHE A 22 5.63 21.35 -0.91
CA PHE A 22 4.70 20.93 -1.97
C PHE A 22 4.82 21.79 -3.21
N VAL A 23 4.93 23.11 -3.05
CA VAL A 23 5.13 24.06 -4.16
C VAL A 23 6.47 23.80 -4.87
N ASN A 24 7.53 23.53 -4.11
CA ASN A 24 8.89 23.33 -4.61
C ASN A 24 9.27 21.85 -4.81
N PHE A 25 8.32 20.93 -4.76
CA PHE A 25 8.58 19.48 -4.81
C PHE A 25 9.46 19.05 -6.00
N ASN A 26 9.30 19.69 -7.16
CA ASN A 26 10.08 19.33 -8.35
C ASN A 26 11.57 19.69 -8.23
N PHE A 27 11.91 20.70 -7.46
CA PHE A 27 13.26 21.29 -7.37
C PHE A 27 14.03 20.85 -6.12
N LYS A 28 13.34 20.44 -5.06
CA LYS A 28 13.93 20.10 -3.76
C LYS A 28 13.71 18.61 -3.42
N GLY A 29 14.40 18.13 -2.40
CA GLY A 29 14.26 16.80 -1.81
C GLY A 29 15.12 15.71 -2.47
N LYS A 30 15.54 14.73 -1.66
CA LYS A 30 16.33 13.55 -2.07
C LYS A 30 15.41 12.54 -2.77
N ILE A 31 15.70 12.18 -4.01
CA ILE A 31 14.90 11.22 -4.77
C ILE A 31 15.08 9.82 -4.15
N LEU A 32 13.98 9.21 -3.72
CA LEU A 32 13.92 7.81 -3.32
C LEU A 32 13.45 6.92 -4.48
N VAL A 33 12.39 7.34 -5.19
CA VAL A 33 11.87 6.64 -6.36
C VAL A 33 11.50 7.65 -7.43
N ASN A 34 12.02 7.46 -8.65
CA ASN A 34 11.64 8.25 -9.82
C ASN A 34 10.99 7.35 -10.86
N GLY A 35 9.71 7.04 -10.66
CA GLY A 35 8.95 6.15 -11.54
C GLY A 35 8.09 6.90 -12.55
N GLN A 36 7.72 6.24 -13.64
CA GLN A 36 6.85 6.82 -14.69
C GLN A 36 5.45 7.27 -14.20
N ARG A 37 5.01 6.76 -13.04
CA ARG A 37 3.65 7.01 -12.50
C ARG A 37 3.64 7.83 -11.24
N ASN A 38 4.67 7.73 -10.43
CA ASN A 38 4.79 8.42 -9.15
C ASN A 38 6.26 8.75 -8.92
N ALA A 39 6.54 9.87 -8.28
CA ALA A 39 7.84 10.18 -7.72
C ALA A 39 7.73 10.19 -6.19
N ILE A 40 8.75 9.67 -5.52
CA ILE A 40 8.86 9.71 -4.06
C ILE A 40 10.16 10.41 -3.73
N LYS A 41 10.07 11.43 -2.88
CA LYS A 41 11.22 12.16 -2.38
C LYS A 41 11.21 12.22 -0.86
N LEU A 42 12.41 12.28 -0.29
CA LEU A 42 12.62 12.48 1.14
C LEU A 42 12.97 13.94 1.42
N PHE A 43 12.44 14.45 2.51
CA PHE A 43 12.69 15.80 3.01
C PHE A 43 12.96 15.74 4.51
N GLU A 44 14.05 16.40 4.94
CA GLU A 44 14.34 16.57 6.36
C GLU A 44 13.65 17.85 6.85
N VAL A 45 12.80 17.70 7.85
CA VAL A 45 12.01 18.80 8.44
C VAL A 45 12.04 18.67 9.95
N GLU A 46 12.65 19.63 10.66
CA GLU A 46 12.69 19.67 12.13
C GLU A 46 13.09 18.32 12.79
N GLY A 47 14.08 17.65 12.20
CA GLY A 47 14.58 16.36 12.72
C GLY A 47 13.74 15.13 12.35
N ILE A 48 12.71 15.30 11.52
CA ILE A 48 11.86 14.21 11.00
C ILE A 48 12.14 14.04 9.51
N THR A 49 12.37 12.82 9.06
CA THR A 49 12.42 12.51 7.63
C THR A 49 11.02 12.25 7.10
N LEU A 50 10.57 13.09 6.17
CA LEU A 50 9.29 12.94 5.49
C LEU A 50 9.44 12.21 4.16
N ASN A 51 8.55 11.26 3.91
CA ASN A 51 8.38 10.59 2.63
C ASN A 51 7.20 11.23 1.90
N ILE A 52 7.47 11.94 0.79
CA ILE A 52 6.45 12.64 0.03
C ILE A 52 6.29 12.00 -1.34
N LYS A 53 5.09 11.46 -1.59
CA LYS A 53 4.69 10.82 -2.83
C LYS A 53 3.90 11.79 -3.71
N SER A 54 4.47 12.14 -4.87
CA SER A 54 3.78 12.85 -5.95
C SER A 54 3.08 11.84 -6.86
N PHE A 55 1.79 12.03 -7.09
CA PHE A 55 1.03 11.20 -8.02
C PHE A 55 1.05 11.77 -9.42
N LYS A 56 1.13 10.90 -10.43
CA LYS A 56 1.06 11.28 -11.84
C LYS A 56 -0.14 12.18 -12.10
N ARG A 57 0.09 13.28 -12.81
CA ARG A 57 -0.97 14.17 -13.28
C ARG A 57 -2.04 13.39 -14.04
N PRO A 58 -3.32 13.52 -13.68
CA PRO A 58 -4.40 12.81 -14.34
C PRO A 58 -4.62 13.35 -15.76
N ASN A 59 -5.12 12.48 -16.67
CA ASN A 59 -5.63 12.92 -17.96
C ASN A 59 -6.93 13.73 -17.79
N LEU A 60 -7.40 14.40 -18.85
CA LEU A 60 -8.56 15.31 -18.80
C LEU A 60 -9.80 14.69 -18.15
N ILE A 61 -10.14 13.45 -18.52
CA ILE A 61 -11.30 12.75 -17.96
C ILE A 61 -11.11 12.53 -16.45
N ASN A 62 -9.94 12.03 -16.04
CA ASN A 62 -9.64 11.79 -14.64
C ASN A 62 -9.51 13.09 -13.82
N LYS A 63 -9.13 14.23 -14.41
CA LYS A 63 -9.15 15.52 -13.74
C LYS A 63 -10.55 15.88 -13.26
N ILE A 64 -11.56 15.72 -14.14
CA ILE A 64 -12.97 15.98 -13.86
C ILE A 64 -13.48 14.97 -12.80
N VAL A 65 -13.16 13.68 -12.99
CA VAL A 65 -13.56 12.63 -12.03
C VAL A 65 -13.02 12.92 -10.62
N TYR A 66 -11.77 13.35 -10.48
CA TYR A 66 -11.20 13.69 -9.17
C TYR A 66 -11.71 15.02 -8.61
N ARG A 67 -12.29 15.88 -9.42
CA ARG A 67 -12.90 17.12 -8.93
C ARG A 67 -14.30 16.89 -8.33
N TYR A 68 -15.12 16.07 -9.01
CA TYR A 68 -16.54 16.00 -8.70
C TYR A 68 -17.02 14.66 -8.15
N PHE A 69 -16.35 13.56 -8.49
CA PHE A 69 -16.89 12.22 -8.24
C PHE A 69 -16.01 11.35 -7.33
N ARG A 70 -14.71 11.63 -7.23
CA ARG A 70 -13.80 10.76 -6.51
C ARG A 70 -12.65 11.55 -5.89
N LYS A 71 -12.42 11.33 -4.60
CA LYS A 71 -11.24 11.86 -3.90
C LYS A 71 -9.94 11.47 -4.63
N SER A 72 -8.94 12.35 -4.64
CA SER A 72 -7.63 12.05 -5.25
C SER A 72 -6.96 10.84 -4.59
N LYS A 73 -5.92 10.33 -5.22
CA LYS A 73 -5.11 9.27 -4.61
C LYS A 73 -4.40 9.76 -3.34
N ALA A 74 -3.89 10.99 -3.34
CA ALA A 74 -3.23 11.61 -2.20
C ALA A 74 -4.15 11.68 -0.99
N ARG A 75 -5.34 12.25 -1.18
CA ARG A 75 -6.36 12.36 -0.13
C ARG A 75 -6.78 10.99 0.40
N ARG A 76 -7.03 10.02 -0.48
CA ARG A 76 -7.38 8.65 -0.05
C ARG A 76 -6.24 7.99 0.72
N SER A 77 -4.97 8.16 0.29
CA SER A 77 -3.83 7.61 1.03
C SER A 77 -3.77 8.18 2.44
N PHE A 78 -3.97 9.48 2.59
CA PHE A 78 -3.99 10.15 3.90
C PHE A 78 -5.15 9.66 4.78
N GLU A 79 -6.39 9.70 4.26
CA GLU A 79 -7.59 9.28 5.00
C GLU A 79 -7.51 7.80 5.41
N PHE A 80 -7.04 6.92 4.52
CA PHE A 80 -6.89 5.51 4.83
C PHE A 80 -5.76 5.24 5.82
N ALA A 81 -4.63 5.94 5.71
CA ALA A 81 -3.57 5.85 6.70
C ALA A 81 -4.05 6.30 8.09
N SER A 82 -4.76 7.43 8.17
CA SER A 82 -5.34 7.90 9.43
C SER A 82 -6.29 6.88 10.03
N LYS A 83 -7.18 6.31 9.21
CA LYS A 83 -8.12 5.27 9.66
C LYS A 83 -7.42 3.98 10.10
N LEU A 84 -6.36 3.55 9.42
CA LEU A 84 -5.56 2.40 9.84
C LEU A 84 -4.90 2.64 11.20
N MET A 85 -4.36 3.84 11.43
CA MET A 85 -3.77 4.22 12.72
C MET A 85 -4.81 4.16 13.85
N GLU A 86 -6.02 4.71 13.63
CA GLU A 86 -7.15 4.63 14.57
C GLU A 86 -7.54 3.18 14.88
N MET A 87 -7.47 2.31 13.87
CA MET A 87 -7.74 0.87 14.00
C MET A 87 -6.52 0.06 14.46
N GLN A 88 -5.41 0.71 14.83
CA GLN A 88 -4.18 0.06 15.29
C GLN A 88 -3.59 -0.93 14.27
N ILE A 89 -3.69 -0.63 12.98
CA ILE A 89 -3.01 -1.35 11.90
C ILE A 89 -1.80 -0.55 11.44
N GLY A 90 -0.64 -1.23 11.37
CA GLY A 90 0.63 -0.58 11.04
C GLY A 90 0.65 0.07 9.66
N THR A 91 1.00 1.33 9.63
CA THR A 91 1.27 2.14 8.43
C THR A 91 2.19 3.30 8.82
N PRO A 92 2.98 3.90 7.89
CA PRO A 92 3.70 5.13 8.18
C PRO A 92 2.75 6.22 8.66
N GLN A 93 3.16 6.98 9.70
CA GLN A 93 2.36 8.07 10.25
C GLN A 93 1.98 9.07 9.17
N PRO A 94 0.69 9.29 8.87
CA PRO A 94 0.28 10.29 7.89
C PRO A 94 0.52 11.71 8.41
N VAL A 95 1.10 12.54 7.55
CA VAL A 95 1.45 13.94 7.88
C VAL A 95 0.52 14.92 7.20
N ALA A 96 0.38 14.83 5.85
CA ALA A 96 -0.49 15.72 5.10
C ALA A 96 -0.87 15.15 3.74
N PHE A 97 -1.94 15.69 3.15
CA PHE A 97 -2.13 15.63 1.71
C PHE A 97 -2.30 17.04 1.14
N PHE A 98 -1.92 17.20 -0.12
CA PHE A 98 -2.05 18.43 -0.88
C PHE A 98 -2.65 18.14 -2.26
N GLU A 99 -3.62 18.96 -2.67
CA GLU A 99 -4.27 18.90 -3.98
C GLU A 99 -4.30 20.30 -4.60
N ASN A 100 -3.80 20.44 -5.80
CA ASN A 100 -3.86 21.67 -6.58
C ASN A 100 -4.82 21.46 -7.77
N TYR A 101 -5.79 22.35 -7.91
CA TYR A 101 -6.82 22.30 -8.94
C TYR A 101 -6.69 23.50 -9.88
N ASP A 102 -6.74 23.23 -11.19
CA ASP A 102 -7.01 24.23 -12.22
C ASP A 102 -8.53 24.30 -12.51
N PHE A 103 -8.94 25.11 -13.50
CA PHE A 103 -10.37 25.22 -13.84
C PHE A 103 -10.96 23.95 -14.45
N VAL A 104 -10.16 23.05 -14.97
CA VAL A 104 -10.61 21.75 -15.49
C VAL A 104 -10.76 20.72 -14.37
N GLY A 105 -9.86 20.71 -13.39
CA GLY A 105 -9.88 19.75 -12.31
C GLY A 105 -8.54 19.54 -11.61
N LEU A 106 -8.30 18.34 -11.06
CA LEU A 106 -7.09 18.03 -10.32
C LEU A 106 -5.85 18.13 -11.21
N LYS A 107 -4.93 19.03 -10.86
CA LYS A 107 -3.67 19.24 -11.58
C LYS A 107 -2.53 18.44 -10.97
N GLU A 108 -2.36 18.52 -9.64
CA GLU A 108 -1.28 17.87 -8.88
C GLU A 108 -1.79 17.40 -7.54
N SER A 109 -1.22 16.32 -7.03
CA SER A 109 -1.53 15.86 -5.68
C SER A 109 -0.34 15.16 -5.05
N TYR A 110 -0.15 15.40 -3.74
CA TYR A 110 0.94 14.90 -2.94
C TYR A 110 0.40 14.30 -1.65
N TYR A 111 1.03 13.22 -1.20
CA TYR A 111 0.79 12.62 0.11
C TYR A 111 2.11 12.55 0.86
N ALA A 112 2.13 13.09 2.06
CA ALA A 112 3.27 13.09 2.97
C ALA A 112 3.00 12.18 4.16
N CYS A 113 3.99 11.35 4.50
CA CYS A 113 4.02 10.55 5.73
C CYS A 113 5.44 10.55 6.31
N GLU A 114 5.60 10.14 7.56
CA GLU A 114 6.92 9.89 8.13
C GLU A 114 7.63 8.78 7.33
N HIS A 115 8.93 8.92 7.14
CA HIS A 115 9.74 7.88 6.51
C HIS A 115 10.05 6.77 7.52
N LEU A 116 9.83 5.53 7.10
CA LEU A 116 10.22 4.37 7.91
C LEU A 116 11.66 3.97 7.57
N GLU A 117 12.52 3.98 8.56
CA GLU A 117 13.89 3.50 8.44
C GLU A 117 14.00 2.03 8.89
N ASN A 118 15.09 1.37 8.46
CA ASN A 118 15.41 -0.01 8.82
C ASN A 118 14.26 -0.99 8.52
N VAL A 119 13.64 -0.83 7.34
CA VAL A 119 12.57 -1.68 6.86
C VAL A 119 12.97 -2.37 5.55
N PHE A 120 12.38 -3.54 5.33
CA PHE A 120 12.48 -4.27 4.06
C PHE A 120 11.08 -4.66 3.57
N GLU A 121 10.93 -4.96 2.27
CA GLU A 121 9.66 -5.35 1.71
C GLU A 121 9.36 -6.85 1.97
N PHE A 122 8.09 -7.22 2.21
CA PHE A 122 7.69 -8.63 2.25
C PHE A 122 8.06 -9.38 0.96
N ARG A 123 8.27 -8.66 -0.14
CA ARG A 123 8.78 -9.22 -1.41
C ARG A 123 10.11 -9.94 -1.26
N GLU A 124 10.98 -9.50 -0.36
CA GLU A 124 12.27 -10.14 -0.13
C GLU A 124 12.07 -11.54 0.45
N ILE A 125 11.10 -11.72 1.36
CA ILE A 125 10.69 -13.02 1.90
C ILE A 125 10.15 -13.94 0.80
N VAL A 126 9.39 -13.38 -0.16
CA VAL A 126 8.87 -14.16 -1.30
C VAL A 126 9.97 -14.60 -2.25
N GLN A 127 10.95 -13.73 -2.51
CA GLN A 127 12.01 -13.97 -3.50
C GLN A 127 13.17 -14.82 -2.96
N ASN A 128 13.51 -14.67 -1.69
CA ASN A 128 14.63 -15.38 -1.05
C ASN A 128 14.13 -16.54 -0.19
N GLU A 129 14.37 -17.78 -0.65
CA GLU A 129 13.96 -18.99 0.08
C GLU A 129 14.80 -19.27 1.32
N THR A 130 16.02 -18.76 1.36
CA THR A 130 16.97 -18.91 2.47
C THR A 130 16.97 -17.70 3.41
N PHE A 131 15.94 -16.82 3.33
CA PHE A 131 15.84 -15.67 4.21
C PHE A 131 15.77 -16.12 5.68
N GLU A 132 16.56 -15.48 6.54
CA GLU A 132 16.60 -15.81 7.96
C GLU A 132 15.20 -15.68 8.60
N ASN A 133 14.80 -16.67 9.37
CA ASN A 133 13.49 -16.73 10.04
C ASN A 133 12.27 -16.64 9.09
N ARG A 134 12.44 -17.04 7.82
CA ARG A 134 11.42 -16.91 6.77
C ARG A 134 10.04 -17.40 7.19
N ASP A 135 9.93 -18.63 7.69
CA ASP A 135 8.65 -19.21 8.10
C ASP A 135 8.01 -18.48 9.27
N PHE A 136 8.82 -18.04 10.23
CA PHE A 136 8.35 -17.24 11.34
C PHE A 136 7.78 -15.91 10.86
N ILE A 137 8.45 -15.22 9.93
CA ILE A 137 7.98 -13.96 9.36
C ILE A 137 6.69 -14.17 8.56
N ILE A 138 6.56 -15.26 7.78
CA ILE A 138 5.34 -15.59 7.04
C ILE A 138 4.16 -15.78 8.01
N ARG A 139 4.35 -16.50 9.13
CA ARG A 139 3.33 -16.68 10.16
C ARG A 139 2.93 -15.34 10.79
N LYS A 140 3.89 -14.51 11.17
CA LYS A 140 3.62 -13.19 11.75
C LYS A 140 2.90 -12.26 10.76
N PHE A 141 3.27 -12.27 9.50
CA PHE A 141 2.55 -11.58 8.44
C PHE A 141 1.12 -12.09 8.29
N THR A 142 0.90 -13.39 8.41
CA THR A 142 -0.44 -13.99 8.35
C THR A 142 -1.28 -13.55 9.55
N GLN A 143 -0.71 -13.50 10.75
CA GLN A 143 -1.37 -12.98 11.96
C GLN A 143 -1.78 -11.51 11.75
N PHE A 144 -0.88 -10.67 11.26
CA PHE A 144 -1.15 -9.28 10.93
C PHE A 144 -2.29 -9.14 9.88
N THR A 145 -2.28 -9.98 8.84
CA THR A 145 -3.33 -9.95 7.82
C THR A 145 -4.66 -10.47 8.36
N PHE A 146 -4.65 -11.48 9.22
CA PHE A 146 -5.85 -11.96 9.89
C PHE A 146 -6.47 -10.87 10.76
N GLU A 147 -5.67 -10.17 11.59
CA GLU A 147 -6.13 -9.04 12.38
C GLU A 147 -6.75 -7.93 11.52
N MET A 148 -6.13 -7.62 10.38
CA MET A 148 -6.68 -6.68 9.41
C MET A 148 -8.06 -7.11 8.91
N HIS A 149 -8.23 -8.41 8.60
CA HIS A 149 -9.51 -8.96 8.17
C HIS A 149 -10.57 -8.96 9.27
N GLU A 150 -10.20 -9.28 10.53
CA GLU A 150 -11.11 -9.21 11.69
C GLU A 150 -11.63 -7.78 11.93
N LYS A 151 -10.80 -6.78 11.65
CA LYS A 151 -11.17 -5.35 11.69
C LYS A 151 -11.93 -4.87 10.46
N GLY A 152 -12.36 -5.78 9.57
CA GLY A 152 -13.13 -5.45 8.37
C GLY A 152 -12.35 -4.72 7.28
N ILE A 153 -11.01 -4.80 7.26
CA ILE A 153 -10.16 -4.07 6.33
C ILE A 153 -9.78 -4.96 5.14
N GLU A 154 -10.24 -4.59 3.94
CA GLU A 154 -9.83 -5.21 2.68
C GLU A 154 -8.85 -4.30 1.94
N PHE A 155 -7.56 -4.66 1.92
CA PHE A 155 -6.54 -3.95 1.15
C PHE A 155 -6.53 -4.45 -0.29
N LEU A 156 -7.18 -3.73 -1.21
CA LEU A 156 -7.37 -4.18 -2.60
C LEU A 156 -6.07 -4.35 -3.39
N ASP A 157 -5.02 -3.66 -3.02
CA ASP A 157 -3.67 -3.79 -3.61
C ASP A 157 -2.70 -4.55 -2.69
N HIS A 158 -3.24 -5.46 -1.84
CA HIS A 158 -2.42 -6.29 -0.96
C HIS A 158 -1.47 -7.16 -1.79
N SER A 159 -0.21 -6.76 -1.79
CA SER A 159 0.85 -7.39 -2.58
C SER A 159 2.17 -7.33 -1.81
N PRO A 160 3.15 -8.20 -2.13
CA PRO A 160 4.36 -8.31 -1.34
C PRO A 160 5.23 -7.03 -1.31
N GLY A 161 5.08 -6.13 -2.27
CA GLY A 161 5.78 -4.83 -2.27
C GLY A 161 5.05 -3.72 -1.53
N ASN A 162 3.83 -3.97 -1.04
CA ASN A 162 3.01 -2.99 -0.34
C ASN A 162 2.93 -3.25 1.17
N THR A 163 3.77 -4.13 1.69
CA THR A 163 3.98 -4.35 3.11
C THR A 163 5.47 -4.23 3.42
N LEU A 164 5.81 -3.28 4.28
CA LEU A 164 7.14 -3.12 4.83
C LEU A 164 7.23 -3.83 6.17
N ILE A 165 8.41 -4.36 6.48
CA ILE A 165 8.69 -5.12 7.69
C ILE A 165 9.86 -4.47 8.41
N ARG A 166 9.73 -4.30 9.72
CA ARG A 166 10.83 -3.90 10.62
C ARG A 166 11.13 -5.04 11.59
N LYS A 167 12.39 -5.43 11.69
CA LYS A 167 12.88 -6.28 12.78
C LYS A 167 13.12 -5.39 13.99
N ASN A 168 12.43 -5.67 15.07
CA ASN A 168 12.56 -4.91 16.32
C ASN A 168 13.76 -5.41 17.16
N ASN A 169 14.19 -4.62 18.12
CA ASN A 169 15.35 -4.95 18.97
C ASN A 169 15.12 -6.21 19.83
N ASP A 170 13.87 -6.53 20.15
CA ASP A 170 13.45 -7.74 20.87
C ASP A 170 13.35 -8.99 19.98
N GLY A 171 13.69 -8.88 18.70
CA GLY A 171 13.57 -9.95 17.71
C GLY A 171 12.20 -10.14 17.12
N SER A 172 11.19 -9.40 17.54
CA SER A 172 9.86 -9.39 16.93
C SER A 172 9.85 -8.63 15.61
N TYR A 173 8.73 -8.74 14.85
CA TYR A 173 8.56 -8.06 13.57
C TYR A 173 7.30 -7.20 13.58
N SER A 174 7.44 -5.96 13.11
CA SER A 174 6.33 -5.04 12.87
C SER A 174 6.06 -4.93 11.38
N PHE A 175 4.77 -4.86 10.99
CA PHE A 175 4.33 -4.78 9.60
C PHE A 175 3.65 -3.46 9.34
N PHE A 176 3.93 -2.84 8.17
CA PHE A 176 3.40 -1.55 7.80
C PHE A 176 2.87 -1.59 6.38
N LEU A 177 1.61 -1.25 6.19
CA LEU A 177 0.99 -1.14 4.87
C LEU A 177 1.36 0.18 4.21
N VAL A 178 1.70 0.14 2.92
CA VAL A 178 2.02 1.30 2.09
C VAL A 178 1.26 1.27 0.76
N ASP A 179 1.24 2.38 0.04
CA ASP A 179 0.45 2.57 -1.20
C ASP A 179 -1.07 2.38 -1.02
N LEU A 180 -1.62 3.00 0.00
CA LEU A 180 -2.95 2.80 0.56
C LEU A 180 -4.11 3.35 -0.28
N ASN A 181 -3.89 3.81 -1.51
CA ASN A 181 -4.94 4.50 -2.27
C ASN A 181 -6.12 3.63 -2.73
N ARG A 182 -6.15 2.34 -2.36
CA ARG A 182 -7.21 1.36 -2.69
C ARG A 182 -7.50 0.44 -1.51
N MET A 183 -8.40 0.85 -0.65
CA MET A 183 -8.90 0.07 0.48
C MET A 183 -10.42 0.09 0.53
N GLN A 184 -11.00 -0.92 1.15
CA GLN A 184 -12.40 -0.98 1.54
C GLN A 184 -12.49 -1.34 3.02
N PHE A 185 -13.52 -0.85 3.68
CA PHE A 185 -13.80 -1.09 5.09
C PHE A 185 -15.22 -1.64 5.19
N HIS A 186 -15.34 -2.80 5.77
CA HIS A 186 -16.56 -3.58 5.90
C HIS A 186 -16.90 -3.76 7.39
N GLU A 187 -18.13 -4.05 7.71
CA GLU A 187 -18.47 -4.51 9.06
C GLU A 187 -17.85 -5.89 9.32
N THR A 188 -17.94 -6.77 8.33
CA THR A 188 -17.31 -8.10 8.33
C THR A 188 -16.82 -8.45 6.94
N ILE A 189 -15.77 -9.29 6.86
CA ILE A 189 -15.25 -9.80 5.59
C ILE A 189 -15.53 -11.30 5.51
N ASP A 190 -16.23 -11.72 4.45
CA ASP A 190 -16.50 -13.13 4.20
C ASP A 190 -15.23 -13.94 3.88
N PHE A 191 -15.28 -15.25 4.08
CA PHE A 191 -14.17 -16.17 3.87
C PHE A 191 -13.53 -16.03 2.47
N LYS A 192 -14.34 -15.99 1.43
CA LYS A 192 -13.85 -15.92 0.04
C LYS A 192 -13.10 -14.61 -0.23
N THR A 193 -13.59 -13.50 0.28
CA THR A 193 -12.94 -12.18 0.17
C THR A 193 -11.62 -12.15 0.92
N ARG A 194 -11.54 -12.76 2.11
CA ARG A 194 -10.30 -12.92 2.89
C ARG A 194 -9.25 -13.71 2.09
N MET A 195 -9.60 -14.85 1.54
CA MET A 195 -8.70 -15.69 0.73
C MET A 195 -8.28 -14.99 -0.57
N LYS A 196 -9.20 -14.26 -1.19
CA LYS A 196 -8.90 -13.43 -2.38
C LYS A 196 -7.94 -12.30 -2.06
N ASN A 197 -8.03 -11.70 -0.89
CA ASN A 197 -7.12 -10.64 -0.45
C ASN A 197 -5.68 -11.16 -0.35
N LEU A 198 -5.48 -12.36 0.14
CA LEU A 198 -4.19 -13.05 0.24
C LEU A 198 -3.63 -13.56 -1.12
N SER A 199 -4.47 -13.73 -2.13
CA SER A 199 -4.10 -14.40 -3.40
C SER A 199 -3.03 -13.70 -4.23
N LYS A 200 -2.66 -12.45 -3.89
CA LYS A 200 -1.63 -11.66 -4.59
C LYS A 200 -0.29 -11.62 -3.88
N ILE A 201 -0.21 -12.19 -2.69
CA ILE A 201 0.97 -12.10 -1.81
C ILE A 201 2.11 -12.95 -2.34
N THR A 202 1.82 -14.18 -2.74
CA THR A 202 2.84 -15.09 -3.25
C THR A 202 2.24 -16.04 -4.29
N HIS A 203 3.11 -16.58 -5.14
CA HIS A 203 2.78 -17.67 -6.06
C HIS A 203 3.42 -19.00 -5.62
N LYS A 204 4.13 -19.00 -4.50
CA LYS A 204 4.86 -20.16 -3.98
C LYS A 204 3.92 -20.99 -3.11
N LYS A 205 3.77 -22.28 -3.47
CA LYS A 205 2.86 -23.20 -2.82
C LYS A 205 3.25 -23.51 -1.37
N ASP A 206 4.55 -23.59 -1.09
CA ASP A 206 5.13 -23.74 0.25
C ASP A 206 4.71 -22.60 1.19
N MET A 207 4.82 -21.36 0.73
CA MET A 207 4.39 -20.18 1.50
C MET A 207 2.88 -20.21 1.76
N ILE A 208 2.08 -20.59 0.75
CA ILE A 208 0.63 -20.70 0.90
C ILE A 208 0.29 -21.76 1.96
N ALA A 209 1.02 -22.88 2.01
CA ALA A 209 0.82 -23.90 3.04
C ALA A 209 1.09 -23.34 4.45
N VAL A 210 2.20 -22.61 4.65
CA VAL A 210 2.51 -21.97 5.94
C VAL A 210 1.44 -20.95 6.32
N MET A 211 1.02 -20.11 5.36
CA MET A 211 -0.03 -19.10 5.59
C MET A 211 -1.38 -19.75 5.92
N SER A 212 -1.76 -20.82 5.22
CA SER A 212 -3.03 -21.54 5.44
C SER A 212 -3.05 -22.21 6.81
N ASN A 213 -1.96 -22.86 7.20
CA ASN A 213 -1.81 -23.46 8.52
C ASN A 213 -1.96 -22.43 9.65
N GLU A 214 -1.30 -21.28 9.51
CA GLU A 214 -1.40 -20.20 10.50
C GLU A 214 -2.80 -19.57 10.52
N TYR A 215 -3.38 -19.32 9.35
CA TYR A 215 -4.73 -18.75 9.24
C TYR A 215 -5.80 -19.69 9.82
N ALA A 216 -5.66 -21.00 9.61
CA ALA A 216 -6.57 -22.01 10.16
C ALA A 216 -6.58 -21.99 11.69
N LYS A 217 -5.40 -21.90 12.33
CA LYS A 217 -5.27 -21.77 13.78
C LYS A 217 -5.97 -20.55 14.34
N LEU A 218 -5.81 -19.40 13.64
CA LEU A 218 -6.39 -18.13 14.09
C LEU A 218 -7.91 -18.07 13.93
N SER A 219 -8.43 -18.66 12.84
CA SER A 219 -9.86 -18.65 12.53
C SER A 219 -10.64 -19.84 13.07
N ASN A 220 -9.98 -20.84 13.71
CA ASN A 220 -10.53 -22.15 14.03
C ASN A 220 -11.16 -22.84 12.80
N GLY A 221 -10.59 -22.59 11.61
CA GLY A 221 -11.07 -23.11 10.33
C GLY A 221 -10.36 -24.37 9.88
N ASP A 222 -10.92 -25.04 8.86
CA ASP A 222 -10.28 -26.21 8.25
C ASP A 222 -9.10 -25.80 7.36
N GLU A 223 -7.89 -26.27 7.71
CA GLU A 223 -6.65 -25.94 7.01
C GLU A 223 -6.69 -26.34 5.54
N THR A 224 -7.26 -27.50 5.22
CA THR A 224 -7.36 -28.01 3.85
C THR A 224 -8.22 -27.10 2.99
N THR A 225 -9.39 -26.72 3.48
CA THR A 225 -10.30 -25.80 2.77
C THR A 225 -9.66 -24.44 2.55
N ILE A 226 -8.95 -23.90 3.55
CA ILE A 226 -8.23 -22.62 3.46
C ILE A 226 -7.13 -22.72 2.42
N PHE A 227 -6.31 -23.77 2.47
CA PHE A 227 -5.22 -23.98 1.52
C PHE A 227 -5.72 -24.11 0.07
N GLU A 228 -6.71 -24.98 -0.16
CA GLU A 228 -7.24 -25.20 -1.50
C GLU A 228 -7.88 -23.94 -2.08
N THR A 229 -8.64 -23.21 -1.26
CA THR A 229 -9.26 -21.96 -1.68
C THR A 229 -8.21 -20.90 -2.00
N MET A 230 -7.22 -20.72 -1.13
CA MET A 230 -6.14 -19.75 -1.32
C MET A 230 -5.29 -20.11 -2.56
N TRP A 231 -4.93 -21.39 -2.72
CA TRP A 231 -4.18 -21.86 -3.88
C TRP A 231 -4.93 -21.69 -5.19
N LYS A 232 -6.23 -22.04 -5.23
CA LYS A 232 -7.08 -21.83 -6.40
C LYS A 232 -7.14 -20.35 -6.79
N LEU A 233 -7.44 -19.45 -5.85
CA LEU A 233 -7.54 -18.02 -6.10
C LEU A 233 -6.20 -17.41 -6.53
N THR A 234 -5.09 -17.89 -5.98
CA THR A 234 -3.75 -17.50 -6.39
C THR A 234 -3.45 -17.95 -7.81
N SER A 235 -3.72 -19.22 -8.14
CA SER A 235 -3.51 -19.77 -9.49
C SER A 235 -4.34 -19.03 -10.54
N ASP A 236 -5.61 -18.74 -10.24
CA ASP A 236 -6.49 -17.94 -11.09
C ASP A 236 -5.98 -16.50 -11.29
N PHE A 237 -5.43 -15.90 -10.23
CA PHE A 237 -4.82 -14.58 -10.32
C PHE A 237 -3.57 -14.60 -11.21
N GLN A 238 -2.67 -15.57 -11.03
CA GLN A 238 -1.45 -15.74 -11.83
C GLN A 238 -1.79 -15.99 -13.30
N PHE A 239 -2.75 -16.87 -13.58
CA PHE A 239 -3.20 -17.13 -14.95
C PHE A 239 -3.68 -15.85 -15.66
N ARG A 240 -4.58 -15.07 -15.00
CA ARG A 240 -5.09 -13.81 -15.53
C ARG A 240 -3.99 -12.77 -15.71
N PHE A 241 -3.05 -12.68 -14.78
CA PHE A 241 -1.92 -11.77 -14.83
C PHE A 241 -1.01 -12.07 -16.03
N HIS A 242 -0.61 -13.32 -16.21
CA HIS A 242 0.23 -13.75 -17.33
C HIS A 242 -0.48 -13.64 -18.69
N ARG A 243 -1.77 -13.98 -18.75
CA ARG A 243 -2.62 -13.76 -19.93
C ARG A 243 -2.63 -12.29 -20.34
N LYS A 244 -2.90 -11.38 -19.40
CA LYS A 244 -2.90 -9.93 -19.65
C LYS A 244 -1.52 -9.43 -20.14
N LYS A 245 -0.43 -9.95 -19.58
CA LYS A 245 0.94 -9.59 -19.99
C LYS A 245 1.22 -10.05 -21.43
N ARG A 246 0.81 -11.28 -21.80
CA ARG A 246 0.93 -11.82 -23.15
C ARG A 246 0.15 -10.99 -24.18
N ILE A 247 -1.12 -10.67 -23.88
CA ILE A 247 -1.95 -9.84 -24.76
C ILE A 247 -1.32 -8.45 -24.96
N LYS A 248 -0.88 -7.79 -23.89
CA LYS A 248 -0.21 -6.49 -24.00
C LYS A 248 1.08 -6.55 -24.84
N LYS A 249 1.85 -7.64 -24.74
CA LYS A 249 3.06 -7.84 -25.55
C LYS A 249 2.69 -7.96 -27.03
N LYS A 250 1.67 -8.75 -27.38
CA LYS A 250 1.16 -8.87 -28.76
C LYS A 250 0.69 -7.52 -29.32
N LEU A 251 -0.13 -6.78 -28.56
CA LEU A 251 -0.65 -5.47 -29.00
C LEU A 251 0.46 -4.40 -29.18
N LYS A 252 1.58 -4.49 -28.45
CA LYS A 252 2.72 -3.60 -28.67
C LYS A 252 3.49 -3.93 -29.95
N PHE A 253 3.52 -5.19 -30.34
CA PHE A 253 4.16 -5.64 -31.60
C PHE A 253 3.41 -5.14 -32.84
N TRP A 254 2.08 -5.00 -32.75
CA TRP A 254 1.23 -4.50 -33.84
C TRP A 254 1.22 -2.96 -33.96
N LYS A 255 1.84 -2.25 -33.03
CA LYS A 255 1.95 -0.78 -33.04
C LYS A 255 3.34 -0.27 -33.48
N LYS A 256 4.25 -1.16 -33.83
CA LYS A 256 5.48 -0.87 -34.55
C LYS A 256 5.29 -1.16 -36.03
#